data_769c869276aaa2444e94734ba64a5da8
#
_entry.id   769c869276aaa2444e94734ba64a5da8
#
_cell.length_a   1.000
_cell.length_b   1.000
_cell.length_c   1.000
_cell.angle_alpha   90.00
_cell.angle_beta   90.00
_cell.angle_gamma   90.00
#
_symmetry.space_group_name_H-M   'P 1'
#
loop_
_entity.id
_entity.type
_entity.pdbx_description
1 polymer ?
#
loop_
_entity_poly.entity_id
_entity_poly.type
_entity_poly.pdbx_seq_one_letter_code
_entity_poly.pdbx_strand_id
1 'polypeptide(L)'
;MVIIKRKFFFQQKNAIVHFGGGKVEEVVIIDALRTPIGKYRGQFNQVSAVTLGTTVTQALLKRNPMLQKEVQQVIFGNVLQAGNGQNPARQIALNSGLSYDIPASTINEVCGSGLKAIALARQAIQLGEAEVVLAGGVESMSQAPYLSQYDKQTDSYSQPKPVMIKDGLTDAFSGKHMGLTAENVAEQFTITRQQQDTFALYSQQKAAEAQAKGYFVEEILPVEIAETVYEKDEGIRPETTLEKLGTLRTVFKEEGTVTAGNASTLNDGAAGVLLASKSFAEKHQLPYLAVIKDITEVGIDPSIMGISPIKAIRSLLERNALSIDAIDLFEINEAFAASSIVVQQELAIPDEKLNICGGGISLGHPIGASGTRIVTTV
;
A
#
# COMPACT_ATOMS: atom_id res chain seq x y z
N MET A 1 -6.31 2.91 0.67
CA MET A 1 -7.11 3.53 1.74
C MET A 1 -7.78 2.44 2.56
N VAL A 2 -7.65 2.51 3.87
CA VAL A 2 -8.30 1.63 4.84
C VAL A 2 -9.07 2.51 5.84
N ILE A 3 -10.25 2.06 6.25
CA ILE A 3 -11.04 2.69 7.29
C ILE A 3 -11.40 1.65 8.35
N ILE A 4 -11.27 2.00 9.61
CA ILE A 4 -11.54 1.09 10.74
C ILE A 4 -12.65 1.64 11.61
N LYS A 5 -13.58 0.73 11.94
CA LYS A 5 -14.54 0.90 13.01
C LYS A 5 -14.23 -0.11 14.11
N ARG A 6 -13.83 0.35 15.29
CA ARG A 6 -13.64 -0.50 16.46
C ARG A 6 -14.98 -1.11 16.89
N LYS A 7 -15.01 -2.41 17.14
CA LYS A 7 -16.19 -3.07 17.69
C LYS A 7 -16.36 -2.67 19.16
N PHE A 8 -17.41 -1.90 19.48
CA PHE A 8 -18.05 -2.04 20.77
C PHE A 8 -18.96 -3.27 20.71
N PHE A 9 -18.86 -4.16 21.71
CA PHE A 9 -19.73 -5.32 21.87
C PHE A 9 -21.18 -4.86 22.06
N PHE A 10 -21.93 -4.75 20.98
CA PHE A 10 -23.39 -4.80 21.01
C PHE A 10 -23.88 -5.53 19.76
N GLN A 11 -24.72 -6.58 20.02
CA GLN A 11 -25.40 -7.30 18.96
C GLN A 11 -26.29 -6.35 18.16
N GLN A 12 -25.89 -5.98 16.95
CA GLN A 12 -26.81 -5.46 15.94
C GLN A 12 -27.02 -6.54 14.89
N LYS A 13 -28.31 -6.92 14.71
CA LYS A 13 -28.77 -7.75 13.59
C LYS A 13 -28.53 -6.96 12.31
N ASN A 14 -27.53 -7.34 11.54
CA ASN A 14 -27.23 -6.74 10.25
C ASN A 14 -28.19 -7.29 9.20
N ALA A 15 -28.90 -6.42 8.48
CA ALA A 15 -29.55 -6.76 7.23
C ALA A 15 -28.47 -7.13 6.20
N ILE A 16 -28.44 -8.38 5.80
CA ILE A 16 -27.52 -8.92 4.78
C ILE A 16 -28.31 -8.94 3.48
N VAL A 17 -27.78 -8.28 2.45
CA VAL A 17 -28.30 -8.43 1.08
C VAL A 17 -27.89 -9.80 0.58
N HIS A 18 -28.86 -10.70 0.43
CA HIS A 18 -28.65 -12.05 -0.08
C HIS A 18 -28.57 -12.04 -1.61
N PHE A 19 -27.46 -12.49 -2.16
CA PHE A 19 -27.42 -13.11 -3.48
C PHE A 19 -27.44 -14.62 -3.28
N GLY A 20 -28.56 -15.27 -3.62
CA GLY A 20 -28.70 -16.73 -3.56
C GLY A 20 -28.58 -17.30 -2.16
N GLY A 21 -29.62 -17.49 -1.45
CA GLY A 21 -29.92 -18.32 -0.25
C GLY A 21 -28.88 -18.65 0.82
N GLY A 22 -27.61 -18.24 0.71
CA GLY A 22 -26.52 -18.52 1.64
C GLY A 22 -25.92 -17.26 2.27
N LYS A 23 -25.48 -17.36 3.52
CA LYS A 23 -24.73 -16.29 4.21
C LYS A 23 -23.38 -16.15 3.54
N VAL A 24 -23.04 -14.95 3.04
CA VAL A 24 -21.70 -14.69 2.48
C VAL A 24 -20.66 -14.88 3.59
N GLU A 25 -19.61 -15.65 3.30
CA GLU A 25 -18.51 -15.92 4.24
C GLU A 25 -17.80 -14.64 4.65
N GLU A 26 -17.61 -14.44 5.96
CA GLU A 26 -16.77 -13.35 6.47
C GLU A 26 -15.29 -13.72 6.30
N VAL A 27 -14.47 -12.73 5.91
CA VAL A 27 -13.02 -12.91 5.75
C VAL A 27 -12.29 -12.18 6.87
N VAL A 28 -11.35 -12.86 7.47
CA VAL A 28 -10.55 -12.34 8.58
C VAL A 28 -9.08 -12.22 8.21
N ILE A 29 -8.40 -11.24 8.81
CA ILE A 29 -6.94 -11.09 8.76
C ILE A 29 -6.39 -11.84 9.98
N ILE A 30 -5.67 -12.92 9.73
CA ILE A 30 -5.03 -13.72 10.80
C ILE A 30 -3.77 -13.03 11.29
N ASP A 31 -2.91 -12.58 10.37
CA ASP A 31 -1.64 -11.94 10.68
C ASP A 31 -1.22 -10.99 9.55
N ALA A 32 -0.44 -9.98 9.90
CA ALA A 32 0.04 -8.98 8.96
C ALA A 32 1.46 -8.53 9.35
N LEU A 33 2.37 -8.47 8.39
CA LEU A 33 3.75 -8.03 8.58
C LEU A 33 4.23 -7.20 7.39
N ARG A 34 5.23 -6.35 7.64
CA ARG A 34 5.95 -5.63 6.60
C ARG A 34 7.45 -5.57 6.87
N THR A 35 8.23 -5.35 5.85
CA THR A 35 9.62 -4.90 6.03
C THR A 35 9.64 -3.45 6.53
N PRO A 36 10.76 -2.96 7.08
CA PRO A 36 11.03 -1.53 7.06
C PRO A 36 10.91 -1.02 5.62
N ILE A 37 10.63 0.25 5.44
CA ILE A 37 10.63 0.89 4.13
C ILE A 37 12.00 1.54 3.89
N GLY A 38 12.70 1.07 2.84
CA GLY A 38 13.97 1.61 2.39
C GLY A 38 13.79 2.81 1.48
N LYS A 39 14.69 3.78 1.53
CA LYS A 39 14.79 4.85 0.52
C LYS A 39 15.31 4.31 -0.81
N TYR A 40 14.98 5.00 -1.88
CA TYR A 40 15.58 4.76 -3.18
C TYR A 40 17.11 4.80 -3.09
N ARG A 41 17.76 3.70 -3.49
CA ARG A 41 19.20 3.48 -3.37
C ARG A 41 19.74 3.53 -1.93
N GLY A 42 18.85 3.27 -0.95
CA GLY A 42 19.18 3.21 0.48
C GLY A 42 19.45 1.79 0.95
N GLN A 43 18.95 1.46 2.14
CA GLN A 43 19.23 0.19 2.86
C GLN A 43 18.89 -1.07 2.06
N PHE A 44 17.93 -1.00 1.11
CA PHE A 44 17.51 -2.14 0.28
C PHE A 44 17.97 -2.06 -1.18
N ASN A 45 18.95 -1.21 -1.51
CA ASN A 45 19.35 -0.94 -2.90
C ASN A 45 19.81 -2.19 -3.69
N GLN A 46 20.25 -3.24 -3.00
CA GLN A 46 20.70 -4.51 -3.60
C GLN A 46 19.67 -5.65 -3.44
N VAL A 47 18.49 -5.35 -2.88
CA VAL A 47 17.49 -6.37 -2.56
C VAL A 47 16.35 -6.34 -3.57
N SER A 48 16.07 -7.49 -4.19
CA SER A 48 14.97 -7.58 -5.15
C SER A 48 13.60 -7.54 -4.47
N ALA A 49 12.57 -7.14 -5.22
CA ALA A 49 11.19 -7.20 -4.75
C ALA A 49 10.79 -8.62 -4.32
N VAL A 50 11.26 -9.64 -5.07
CA VAL A 50 11.02 -11.06 -4.74
C VAL A 50 11.65 -11.42 -3.39
N THR A 51 12.88 -10.98 -3.13
CA THR A 51 13.56 -11.26 -1.85
C THR A 51 12.82 -10.62 -0.68
N LEU A 52 12.43 -9.34 -0.80
CA LEU A 52 11.64 -8.65 0.24
C LEU A 52 10.32 -9.36 0.52
N GLY A 53 9.58 -9.75 -0.54
CA GLY A 53 8.33 -10.49 -0.40
C GLY A 53 8.50 -11.88 0.21
N THR A 54 9.58 -12.59 -0.16
CA THR A 54 9.93 -13.89 0.42
C THR A 54 10.20 -13.75 1.92
N THR A 55 10.95 -12.74 2.33
CA THR A 55 11.28 -12.48 3.74
C THR A 55 10.02 -12.26 4.58
N VAL A 56 9.09 -11.42 4.12
CA VAL A 56 7.80 -11.20 4.81
C VAL A 56 6.96 -12.47 4.85
N THR A 57 6.87 -13.20 3.74
CA THR A 57 6.08 -14.44 3.66
C THR A 57 6.62 -15.51 4.59
N GLN A 58 7.92 -15.74 4.60
CA GLN A 58 8.56 -16.70 5.52
C GLN A 58 8.28 -16.36 6.99
N ALA A 59 8.33 -15.08 7.34
CA ALA A 59 8.04 -14.65 8.71
C ALA A 59 6.57 -14.87 9.10
N LEU A 60 5.62 -14.55 8.20
CA LEU A 60 4.20 -14.83 8.42
C LEU A 60 3.95 -16.32 8.62
N LEU A 61 4.53 -17.18 7.77
CA LEU A 61 4.40 -18.62 7.89
C LEU A 61 5.07 -19.18 9.17
N LYS A 62 6.23 -18.63 9.55
CA LYS A 62 6.91 -19.00 10.81
C LYS A 62 6.11 -18.61 12.05
N ARG A 63 5.42 -17.45 12.04
CA ARG A 63 4.53 -17.05 13.13
C ARG A 63 3.25 -17.90 13.17
N ASN A 64 2.84 -18.44 12.01
CA ASN A 64 1.61 -19.21 11.84
C ASN A 64 1.87 -20.60 11.21
N PRO A 65 2.63 -21.50 11.87
CA PRO A 65 3.16 -22.71 11.24
C PRO A 65 2.07 -23.70 10.78
N MET A 66 0.91 -23.72 11.44
CA MET A 66 -0.20 -24.56 11.02
C MET A 66 -0.79 -24.08 9.67
N LEU A 67 -0.72 -22.80 9.37
CA LEU A 67 -1.29 -22.25 8.12
C LEU A 67 -0.40 -22.51 6.91
N GLN A 68 0.87 -22.86 7.07
CA GLN A 68 1.76 -23.12 5.95
C GLN A 68 1.22 -24.21 5.00
N LYS A 69 0.54 -25.22 5.54
CA LYS A 69 -0.07 -26.31 4.73
C LYS A 69 -1.49 -25.98 4.27
N GLU A 70 -2.09 -24.96 4.83
CA GLU A 70 -3.47 -24.55 4.56
C GLU A 70 -3.57 -23.43 3.51
N VAL A 71 -2.46 -22.75 3.20
CA VAL A 71 -2.45 -21.73 2.13
C VAL A 71 -2.78 -22.38 0.80
N GLN A 72 -3.81 -21.87 0.13
CA GLN A 72 -4.33 -22.41 -1.13
C GLN A 72 -4.10 -21.48 -2.32
N GLN A 73 -3.84 -20.19 -2.09
CA GLN A 73 -3.51 -19.21 -3.12
C GLN A 73 -2.52 -18.17 -2.59
N VAL A 74 -1.69 -17.62 -3.50
CA VAL A 74 -0.77 -16.50 -3.22
C VAL A 74 -1.00 -15.38 -4.22
N ILE A 75 -1.26 -14.16 -3.75
CA ILE A 75 -1.54 -13.01 -4.60
C ILE A 75 -0.69 -11.82 -4.13
N PHE A 76 0.21 -11.33 -4.99
CA PHE A 76 1.05 -10.16 -4.64
C PHE A 76 0.93 -9.04 -5.67
N GLY A 77 0.81 -7.82 -5.17
CA GLY A 77 0.97 -6.61 -5.97
C GLY A 77 2.45 -6.33 -6.27
N ASN A 78 2.76 -6.02 -7.52
CA ASN A 78 4.07 -5.53 -7.94
C ASN A 78 3.93 -4.74 -9.23
N VAL A 79 4.43 -3.52 -9.27
CA VAL A 79 4.29 -2.60 -10.40
C VAL A 79 5.47 -2.69 -11.35
N LEU A 80 6.68 -2.57 -10.82
CA LEU A 80 7.92 -2.57 -11.60
C LEU A 80 8.43 -4.00 -11.76
N GLN A 81 7.74 -4.78 -12.62
CA GLN A 81 8.00 -6.21 -12.77
C GLN A 81 9.19 -6.54 -13.68
N ALA A 82 9.59 -5.61 -14.55
CA ALA A 82 10.72 -5.83 -15.46
C ALA A 82 12.00 -6.18 -14.70
N GLY A 83 12.67 -7.25 -15.12
CA GLY A 83 13.90 -7.74 -14.48
C GLY A 83 13.68 -8.66 -13.26
N ASN A 84 12.47 -8.77 -12.72
CA ASN A 84 12.15 -9.65 -11.59
C ASN A 84 11.94 -11.13 -11.98
N GLY A 85 12.09 -11.48 -13.25
CA GLY A 85 11.79 -12.82 -13.75
C GLY A 85 10.29 -13.08 -13.92
N GLN A 86 9.93 -14.35 -14.07
CA GLN A 86 8.53 -14.73 -14.25
C GLN A 86 7.78 -14.65 -12.93
N ASN A 87 6.62 -14.00 -12.95
CA ASN A 87 5.62 -14.02 -11.87
C ASN A 87 6.23 -13.90 -10.45
N PRO A 88 6.56 -12.71 -9.98
CA PRO A 88 7.13 -12.47 -8.65
C PRO A 88 6.37 -13.17 -7.51
N ALA A 89 5.03 -13.20 -7.55
CA ALA A 89 4.23 -13.90 -6.53
C ALA A 89 4.52 -15.40 -6.50
N ARG A 90 4.73 -16.03 -7.67
CA ARG A 90 5.09 -17.45 -7.75
C ARG A 90 6.47 -17.72 -7.16
N GLN A 91 7.43 -16.85 -7.45
CA GLN A 91 8.78 -16.96 -6.89
C GLN A 91 8.73 -16.79 -5.36
N ILE A 92 7.98 -15.79 -4.85
CA ILE A 92 7.78 -15.59 -3.42
C ILE A 92 7.19 -16.84 -2.77
N ALA A 93 6.13 -17.41 -3.34
CA ALA A 93 5.48 -18.62 -2.82
C ALA A 93 6.47 -19.77 -2.65
N LEU A 94 7.20 -20.10 -3.71
CA LEU A 94 8.13 -21.24 -3.71
C LEU A 94 9.37 -21.00 -2.84
N ASN A 95 9.95 -19.81 -2.89
CA ASN A 95 11.09 -19.45 -2.05
C ASN A 95 10.73 -19.40 -0.56
N SER A 96 9.44 -19.27 -0.25
CA SER A 96 8.95 -19.31 1.13
C SER A 96 8.62 -20.72 1.63
N GLY A 97 8.84 -21.75 0.80
CA GLY A 97 8.60 -23.14 1.17
C GLY A 97 7.15 -23.60 1.05
N LEU A 98 6.32 -22.86 0.30
CA LEU A 98 4.97 -23.31 -0.04
C LEU A 98 4.98 -24.39 -1.14
N SER A 99 3.93 -25.22 -1.18
CA SER A 99 3.83 -26.33 -2.15
C SER A 99 3.77 -25.85 -3.60
N TYR A 100 4.27 -26.69 -4.51
CA TYR A 100 4.15 -26.49 -5.96
C TYR A 100 2.71 -26.46 -6.47
N ASP A 101 1.77 -27.04 -5.73
CA ASP A 101 0.35 -27.10 -6.11
C ASP A 101 -0.38 -25.76 -5.90
N ILE A 102 0.21 -24.85 -5.14
CA ILE A 102 -0.42 -23.57 -4.79
C ILE A 102 -0.29 -22.60 -5.98
N PRO A 103 -1.40 -22.15 -6.59
CA PRO A 103 -1.38 -21.12 -7.62
C PRO A 103 -0.94 -19.77 -7.04
N ALA A 104 -0.25 -18.99 -7.88
CA ALA A 104 0.19 -17.66 -7.50
C ALA A 104 0.01 -16.66 -8.63
N SER A 105 -0.42 -15.42 -8.32
CA SER A 105 -0.68 -14.36 -9.27
C SER A 105 -0.03 -13.05 -8.86
N THR A 106 0.61 -12.37 -9.80
CA THR A 106 1.15 -11.02 -9.61
C THR A 106 0.20 -10.00 -10.24
N ILE A 107 -0.18 -8.97 -9.46
CA ILE A 107 -1.19 -7.97 -9.81
C ILE A 107 -0.52 -6.61 -9.97
N ASN A 108 -0.94 -5.86 -10.98
CA ASN A 108 -0.57 -4.46 -11.16
C ASN A 108 -1.82 -3.58 -11.30
N GLU A 109 -2.06 -2.76 -10.32
CA GLU A 109 -3.04 -1.67 -10.28
C GLU A 109 -2.35 -0.41 -9.73
N VAL A 110 -1.10 -0.20 -10.16
CA VAL A 110 -0.20 0.87 -9.68
C VAL A 110 -0.19 0.91 -8.15
N CYS A 111 -0.40 2.06 -7.51
CA CYS A 111 -0.40 2.18 -6.04
C CYS A 111 -1.50 1.35 -5.34
N GLY A 112 -2.54 0.95 -6.07
CA GLY A 112 -3.63 0.07 -5.59
C GLY A 112 -3.27 -1.40 -5.50
N SER A 113 -2.16 -1.85 -6.12
CA SER A 113 -1.83 -3.27 -6.32
C SER A 113 -1.90 -4.12 -5.05
N GLY A 114 -1.37 -3.64 -3.94
CA GLY A 114 -1.40 -4.37 -2.67
C GLY A 114 -2.81 -4.51 -2.09
N LEU A 115 -3.65 -3.47 -2.18
CA LEU A 115 -5.06 -3.56 -1.79
C LEU A 115 -5.85 -4.45 -2.74
N LYS A 116 -5.55 -4.42 -4.04
CA LYS A 116 -6.16 -5.30 -5.04
C LYS A 116 -5.84 -6.77 -4.77
N ALA A 117 -4.62 -7.09 -4.35
CA ALA A 117 -4.26 -8.45 -3.94
C ALA A 117 -5.14 -8.94 -2.77
N ILE A 118 -5.38 -8.09 -1.77
CA ILE A 118 -6.28 -8.38 -0.64
C ILE A 118 -7.73 -8.50 -1.11
N ALA A 119 -8.18 -7.65 -2.03
CA ALA A 119 -9.53 -7.71 -2.60
C ALA A 119 -9.79 -9.03 -3.32
N LEU A 120 -8.86 -9.48 -4.15
CA LEU A 120 -8.94 -10.76 -4.87
C LEU A 120 -8.89 -11.96 -3.92
N ALA A 121 -8.03 -11.90 -2.89
CA ALA A 121 -7.96 -12.92 -1.85
C ALA A 121 -9.30 -13.04 -1.09
N ARG A 122 -9.90 -11.90 -0.71
CA ARG A 122 -11.23 -11.89 -0.10
C ARG A 122 -12.29 -12.49 -1.02
N GLN A 123 -12.28 -12.16 -2.30
CA GLN A 123 -13.22 -12.69 -3.29
C GLN A 123 -13.08 -14.21 -3.44
N ALA A 124 -11.85 -14.74 -3.54
CA ALA A 124 -11.60 -16.17 -3.61
C ALA A 124 -12.17 -16.92 -2.39
N ILE A 125 -11.95 -16.38 -1.18
CA ILE A 125 -12.50 -16.96 0.06
C ILE A 125 -14.04 -16.88 0.07
N GLN A 126 -14.64 -15.76 -0.33
CA GLN A 126 -16.09 -15.60 -0.34
C GLN A 126 -16.80 -16.48 -1.37
N LEU A 127 -16.13 -16.81 -2.47
CA LEU A 127 -16.62 -17.71 -3.51
C LEU A 127 -16.39 -19.19 -3.16
N GLY A 128 -15.69 -19.48 -2.05
CA GLY A 128 -15.38 -20.86 -1.64
C GLY A 128 -14.26 -21.52 -2.47
N GLU A 129 -13.48 -20.75 -3.22
CA GLU A 129 -12.33 -21.25 -3.98
C GLU A 129 -11.11 -21.49 -3.09
N ALA A 130 -11.04 -20.85 -1.94
CA ALA A 130 -9.99 -21.01 -0.93
C ALA A 130 -10.53 -20.71 0.47
N GLU A 131 -9.96 -21.36 1.49
CA GLU A 131 -10.18 -21.04 2.90
C GLU A 131 -9.08 -20.16 3.48
N VAL A 132 -7.83 -20.31 2.97
CA VAL A 132 -6.66 -19.54 3.42
C VAL A 132 -5.90 -19.01 2.21
N VAL A 133 -5.67 -17.69 2.17
CA VAL A 133 -4.95 -17.02 1.10
C VAL A 133 -3.86 -16.11 1.68
N LEU A 134 -2.67 -16.18 1.11
CA LEU A 134 -1.59 -15.23 1.38
C LEU A 134 -1.68 -14.10 0.35
N ALA A 135 -1.92 -12.88 0.81
CA ALA A 135 -1.93 -11.69 -0.04
C ALA A 135 -0.86 -10.69 0.39
N GLY A 136 -0.34 -9.93 -0.55
CA GLY A 136 0.69 -8.96 -0.23
C GLY A 136 0.98 -7.96 -1.33
N GLY A 137 2.03 -7.19 -1.13
CA GLY A 137 2.57 -6.29 -2.13
C GLY A 137 4.06 -6.08 -1.92
N VAL A 138 4.79 -5.95 -3.00
CA VAL A 138 6.23 -5.76 -3.04
C VAL A 138 6.62 -4.69 -4.02
N GLU A 139 7.71 -3.97 -3.73
CA GLU A 139 8.35 -3.11 -4.71
C GLU A 139 9.83 -2.95 -4.38
N SER A 140 10.66 -2.95 -5.40
CA SER A 140 12.05 -2.50 -5.32
C SER A 140 12.27 -1.47 -6.42
N MET A 141 12.04 -0.19 -6.08
CA MET A 141 12.23 0.91 -7.03
C MET A 141 13.71 1.12 -7.32
N SER A 142 14.56 0.76 -6.36
CA SER A 142 16.03 0.81 -6.51
C SER A 142 16.56 -0.17 -7.55
N GLN A 143 15.89 -1.31 -7.74
CA GLN A 143 16.29 -2.35 -8.71
C GLN A 143 15.56 -2.24 -10.04
N ALA A 144 14.69 -1.23 -10.24
CA ALA A 144 14.00 -1.04 -11.49
C ALA A 144 14.99 -0.81 -12.65
N PRO A 145 14.95 -1.62 -13.72
CA PRO A 145 15.92 -1.56 -14.81
C PRO A 145 15.64 -0.42 -15.78
N TYR A 146 16.52 -0.31 -16.77
CA TYR A 146 16.30 0.50 -17.97
C TYR A 146 15.88 -0.42 -19.12
N LEU A 147 14.94 0.03 -19.95
CA LEU A 147 14.46 -0.65 -21.15
C LEU A 147 14.91 0.05 -22.41
N SER A 148 15.39 -0.75 -23.38
CA SER A 148 15.63 -0.34 -24.76
C SER A 148 14.72 -1.14 -25.69
N GLN A 149 14.15 -0.48 -26.69
CA GLN A 149 13.37 -1.13 -27.74
C GLN A 149 14.25 -1.39 -28.95
N TYR A 150 14.19 -2.60 -29.48
CA TYR A 150 14.85 -2.94 -30.74
C TYR A 150 14.04 -2.42 -31.92
N ASP A 151 14.67 -1.64 -32.79
CA ASP A 151 14.09 -1.16 -34.04
C ASP A 151 14.64 -1.97 -35.20
N LYS A 152 13.76 -2.74 -35.85
CA LYS A 152 14.11 -3.59 -36.99
C LYS A 152 14.51 -2.79 -38.25
N GLN A 153 14.06 -1.53 -38.39
CA GLN A 153 14.37 -0.71 -39.57
C GLN A 153 15.80 -0.18 -39.51
N THR A 154 16.25 0.19 -38.33
CA THR A 154 17.60 0.73 -38.11
C THR A 154 18.59 -0.29 -37.61
N ASP A 155 18.13 -1.54 -37.36
CA ASP A 155 18.93 -2.63 -36.77
C ASP A 155 19.66 -2.19 -35.48
N SER A 156 18.96 -1.44 -34.62
CA SER A 156 19.53 -0.84 -33.42
C SER A 156 18.56 -0.80 -32.24
N TYR A 157 19.10 -0.57 -31.06
CA TYR A 157 18.30 -0.35 -29.86
C TYR A 157 18.10 1.14 -29.61
N SER A 158 16.89 1.50 -29.17
CA SER A 158 16.60 2.86 -28.68
C SER A 158 17.46 3.20 -27.47
N GLN A 159 17.61 4.50 -27.18
CA GLN A 159 18.22 4.94 -25.93
C GLN A 159 17.48 4.33 -24.73
N PRO A 160 18.21 3.80 -23.72
CA PRO A 160 17.61 3.21 -22.53
C PRO A 160 16.72 4.20 -21.77
N LYS A 161 15.51 3.77 -21.40
CA LYS A 161 14.57 4.56 -20.59
C LYS A 161 14.34 3.88 -19.23
N PRO A 162 14.38 4.63 -18.12
CA PRO A 162 14.14 4.04 -16.80
C PRO A 162 12.70 3.56 -16.68
N VAL A 163 12.52 2.26 -16.37
CA VAL A 163 11.21 1.61 -16.16
C VAL A 163 10.43 2.32 -15.05
N MET A 164 11.12 2.69 -13.97
CA MET A 164 10.52 3.41 -12.85
C MET A 164 9.79 4.67 -13.29
N ILE A 165 10.39 5.47 -14.18
CA ILE A 165 9.74 6.69 -14.69
C ILE A 165 8.63 6.33 -15.67
N LYS A 166 8.92 5.45 -16.63
CA LYS A 166 7.99 5.15 -17.72
C LYS A 166 6.74 4.42 -17.26
N ASP A 167 6.91 3.37 -16.45
CA ASP A 167 5.83 2.43 -16.09
C ASP A 167 5.25 2.70 -14.69
N GLY A 168 6.01 3.39 -13.82
CA GLY A 168 5.58 3.70 -12.45
C GLY A 168 5.11 5.13 -12.22
N LEU A 169 5.75 6.12 -12.86
CA LEU A 169 5.57 7.53 -12.52
C LEU A 169 5.06 8.41 -13.65
N THR A 170 4.83 7.86 -14.85
CA THR A 170 4.28 8.60 -15.99
C THR A 170 2.86 8.14 -16.27
N ASP A 171 1.94 9.09 -16.32
CA ASP A 171 0.56 8.83 -16.75
C ASP A 171 0.54 8.38 -18.21
N ALA A 172 -0.05 7.22 -18.48
CA ALA A 172 -0.06 6.59 -19.79
C ALA A 172 -0.90 7.35 -20.84
N PHE A 173 -1.85 8.17 -20.39
CA PHE A 173 -2.75 8.92 -21.27
C PHE A 173 -2.18 10.29 -21.67
N SER A 174 -1.71 11.05 -20.70
CA SER A 174 -1.14 12.39 -20.95
C SER A 174 0.36 12.37 -21.24
N GLY A 175 1.07 11.29 -20.93
CA GLY A 175 2.52 11.21 -20.99
C GLY A 175 3.24 12.07 -19.95
N LYS A 176 2.52 12.63 -18.98
CA LYS A 176 3.06 13.53 -17.95
C LYS A 176 3.43 12.77 -16.69
N HIS A 177 4.40 13.31 -15.93
CA HIS A 177 4.76 12.77 -14.63
C HIS A 177 3.61 12.91 -13.62
N MET A 178 3.39 11.89 -12.76
CA MET A 178 2.33 11.88 -11.75
C MET A 178 2.32 13.10 -10.81
N GLY A 179 3.48 13.72 -10.57
CA GLY A 179 3.56 14.97 -9.80
C GLY A 179 2.79 16.14 -10.42
N LEU A 180 2.58 16.14 -11.75
CA LEU A 180 1.74 17.13 -12.40
C LEU A 180 0.25 16.94 -12.13
N THR A 181 -0.19 15.71 -11.84
CA THR A 181 -1.58 15.48 -11.39
C THR A 181 -1.79 16.07 -9.99
N ALA A 182 -0.76 16.07 -9.13
CA ALA A 182 -0.82 16.75 -7.85
C ALA A 182 -0.87 18.27 -7.95
N GLU A 183 -0.12 18.85 -8.90
CA GLU A 183 -0.22 20.30 -9.23
C GLU A 183 -1.63 20.64 -9.76
N ASN A 184 -2.22 19.78 -10.60
CA ASN A 184 -3.59 19.98 -11.08
C ASN A 184 -4.60 20.00 -9.90
N VAL A 185 -4.45 19.08 -8.95
CA VAL A 185 -5.28 19.06 -7.73
C VAL A 185 -5.06 20.32 -6.90
N ALA A 186 -3.80 20.73 -6.69
CA ALA A 186 -3.49 21.93 -5.94
C ALA A 186 -4.12 23.18 -6.58
N GLU A 187 -4.05 23.31 -7.89
CA GLU A 187 -4.63 24.42 -8.66
C GLU A 187 -6.16 24.39 -8.61
N GLN A 188 -6.78 23.23 -8.89
CA GLN A 188 -8.24 23.10 -8.95
C GLN A 188 -8.91 23.34 -7.60
N PHE A 189 -8.28 22.92 -6.50
CA PHE A 189 -8.82 23.05 -5.14
C PHE A 189 -8.16 24.18 -4.32
N THR A 190 -7.31 24.98 -4.96
CA THR A 190 -6.64 26.14 -4.32
C THR A 190 -5.84 25.75 -3.08
N ILE A 191 -5.12 24.61 -3.15
CA ILE A 191 -4.25 24.14 -2.05
C ILE A 191 -2.89 24.84 -2.15
N THR A 192 -2.57 25.65 -1.16
CA THR A 192 -1.34 26.44 -1.15
C THR A 192 -0.11 25.59 -0.83
N ARG A 193 1.07 26.08 -1.19
CA ARG A 193 2.36 25.49 -0.81
C ARG A 193 2.49 25.36 0.72
N GLN A 194 2.09 26.37 1.48
CA GLN A 194 2.17 26.36 2.93
C GLN A 194 1.29 25.26 3.56
N GLN A 195 0.09 25.05 3.04
CA GLN A 195 -0.78 23.97 3.51
C GLN A 195 -0.12 22.60 3.26
N GLN A 196 0.46 22.38 2.07
CA GLN A 196 1.14 21.16 1.72
C GLN A 196 2.35 20.90 2.62
N ASP A 197 3.18 21.90 2.86
CA ASP A 197 4.34 21.79 3.74
C ASP A 197 3.94 21.53 5.20
N THR A 198 2.84 22.15 5.67
CA THR A 198 2.27 21.91 7.01
C THR A 198 1.79 20.45 7.14
N PHE A 199 1.07 19.94 6.15
CA PHE A 199 0.64 18.55 6.12
C PHE A 199 1.84 17.58 6.16
N ALA A 200 2.87 17.85 5.36
CA ALA A 200 4.09 17.05 5.32
C ALA A 200 4.84 17.08 6.66
N LEU A 201 4.90 18.23 7.32
CA LEU A 201 5.47 18.35 8.67
C LEU A 201 4.72 17.44 9.66
N TYR A 202 3.38 17.49 9.67
CA TYR A 202 2.58 16.65 10.55
C TYR A 202 2.75 15.15 10.26
N SER A 203 2.84 14.75 8.98
CA SER A 203 3.15 13.37 8.62
C SER A 203 4.48 12.93 9.24
N GLN A 204 5.53 13.75 9.13
CA GLN A 204 6.85 13.45 9.71
C GLN A 204 6.80 13.37 11.25
N GLN A 205 6.10 14.28 11.89
CA GLN A 205 5.96 14.32 13.36
C GLN A 205 5.21 13.08 13.86
N LYS A 206 4.08 12.72 13.25
CA LYS A 206 3.31 11.50 13.59
C LYS A 206 4.15 10.23 13.43
N ALA A 207 4.90 10.11 12.33
CA ALA A 207 5.78 8.96 12.10
C ALA A 207 6.93 8.87 13.11
N ALA A 208 7.56 10.00 13.43
CA ALA A 208 8.63 10.06 14.42
C ALA A 208 8.13 9.70 15.83
N GLU A 209 6.96 10.20 16.20
CA GLU A 209 6.32 9.87 17.46
C GLU A 209 5.92 8.39 17.56
N ALA A 210 5.29 7.85 16.49
CA ALA A 210 4.92 6.43 16.42
C ALA A 210 6.14 5.53 16.53
N GLN A 211 7.25 5.84 15.83
CA GLN A 211 8.50 5.10 15.94
C GLN A 211 9.09 5.19 17.36
N ALA A 212 9.09 6.38 17.97
CA ALA A 212 9.62 6.55 19.34
C ALA A 212 8.79 5.82 20.39
N LYS A 213 7.47 5.73 20.21
CA LYS A 213 6.55 4.97 21.07
C LYS A 213 6.51 3.48 20.80
N GLY A 214 7.21 2.99 19.78
CA GLY A 214 7.26 1.58 19.42
C GLY A 214 5.99 1.04 18.74
N TYR A 215 5.16 1.89 18.14
CA TYR A 215 3.90 1.45 17.51
C TYR A 215 4.12 0.53 16.31
N PHE A 216 5.31 0.57 15.69
CA PHE A 216 5.65 -0.28 14.55
C PHE A 216 6.29 -1.63 14.93
N VAL A 217 6.56 -1.90 16.22
CA VAL A 217 7.33 -3.08 16.64
C VAL A 217 6.65 -4.40 16.26
N GLU A 218 5.32 -4.44 16.34
CA GLU A 218 4.56 -5.67 16.02
C GLU A 218 4.39 -5.90 14.52
N GLU A 219 4.50 -4.84 13.69
CA GLU A 219 4.29 -4.92 12.25
C GLU A 219 5.58 -5.00 11.45
N ILE A 220 6.68 -4.39 11.91
CA ILE A 220 7.96 -4.38 11.21
C ILE A 220 8.75 -5.65 11.51
N LEU A 221 9.04 -6.40 10.43
CA LEU A 221 9.96 -7.51 10.47
C LEU A 221 11.40 -6.99 10.26
N PRO A 222 12.34 -7.22 11.20
CA PRO A 222 13.74 -6.95 10.94
C PRO A 222 14.27 -7.73 9.73
N VAL A 223 15.00 -7.05 8.85
CA VAL A 223 15.59 -7.63 7.64
C VAL A 223 17.11 -7.62 7.76
N GLU A 224 17.72 -8.79 7.69
CA GLU A 224 19.17 -8.94 7.73
C GLU A 224 19.75 -8.98 6.32
N ILE A 225 20.73 -8.12 6.05
CA ILE A 225 21.48 -8.07 4.79
C ILE A 225 22.97 -7.93 5.12
N ALA A 226 23.79 -8.90 4.68
CA ALA A 226 25.23 -8.87 4.89
C ALA A 226 25.63 -8.52 6.36
N GLU A 227 25.06 -9.24 7.31
CA GLU A 227 25.28 -9.09 8.77
C GLU A 227 24.74 -7.79 9.38
N THR A 228 24.08 -6.94 8.60
CA THR A 228 23.43 -5.73 9.10
C THR A 228 21.91 -5.95 9.21
N VAL A 229 21.35 -5.66 10.38
CA VAL A 229 19.91 -5.76 10.64
C VAL A 229 19.26 -4.40 10.46
N TYR A 230 18.27 -4.34 9.58
CA TYR A 230 17.44 -3.16 9.33
C TYR A 230 16.07 -3.37 9.94
N GLU A 231 15.65 -2.50 10.87
CA GLU A 231 14.42 -2.62 11.65
C GLU A 231 13.60 -1.33 11.73
N LYS A 232 14.03 -0.28 11.02
CA LYS A 232 13.39 1.04 11.04
C LYS A 232 13.14 1.55 9.63
N ASP A 233 12.02 2.24 9.47
CA ASP A 233 11.72 2.98 8.25
C ASP A 233 12.77 4.08 8.04
N GLU A 234 13.41 4.04 6.89
CA GLU A 234 14.54 4.94 6.59
C GLU A 234 14.08 6.37 6.25
N GLY A 235 12.78 6.55 5.94
CA GLY A 235 12.19 7.82 5.47
C GLY A 235 11.96 8.86 6.53
N ILE A 236 11.80 8.47 7.79
CA ILE A 236 11.39 9.35 8.90
C ILE A 236 12.48 10.40 9.20
N ARG A 237 12.04 11.68 9.29
CA ARG A 237 12.94 12.84 9.53
C ARG A 237 12.40 13.68 10.70
N PRO A 238 12.74 13.32 11.96
CA PRO A 238 12.23 14.01 13.15
C PRO A 238 12.56 15.51 13.21
N GLU A 239 13.67 15.91 12.58
CA GLU A 239 14.16 17.30 12.55
C GLU A 239 13.54 18.15 11.42
N THR A 240 12.47 17.70 10.80
CA THR A 240 11.75 18.47 9.78
C THR A 240 11.12 19.70 10.38
N THR A 241 11.25 20.86 9.72
CA THR A 241 10.62 22.13 10.11
C THR A 241 9.97 22.80 8.91
N LEU A 242 8.97 23.65 9.15
CA LEU A 242 8.34 24.44 8.07
C LEU A 242 9.34 25.33 7.35
N GLU A 243 10.31 25.88 8.06
CA GLU A 243 11.37 26.69 7.46
C GLU A 243 12.18 25.87 6.45
N LYS A 244 12.64 24.69 6.82
CA LYS A 244 13.35 23.79 5.90
C LYS A 244 12.51 23.39 4.70
N LEU A 245 11.22 23.04 4.91
CA LEU A 245 10.31 22.68 3.83
C LEU A 245 10.09 23.86 2.87
N GLY A 246 9.93 25.07 3.42
CA GLY A 246 9.75 26.30 2.64
C GLY A 246 10.92 26.65 1.71
N THR A 247 12.14 26.19 2.02
CA THR A 247 13.32 26.40 1.15
C THR A 247 13.41 25.46 -0.05
N LEU A 248 12.59 24.38 -0.08
CA LEU A 248 12.65 23.40 -1.15
C LEU A 248 12.06 23.97 -2.45
N ARG A 249 12.78 23.74 -3.55
CA ARG A 249 12.30 24.10 -4.88
C ARG A 249 11.16 23.19 -5.35
N THR A 250 10.27 23.71 -6.17
CA THR A 250 9.26 22.92 -6.86
C THR A 250 9.89 21.97 -7.86
N VAL A 251 9.29 20.79 -8.06
CA VAL A 251 9.92 19.70 -8.83
C VAL A 251 9.27 19.51 -10.20
N PHE A 252 7.96 19.69 -10.31
CA PHE A 252 7.20 19.25 -11.49
C PHE A 252 6.71 20.40 -12.37
N LYS A 253 6.53 21.58 -11.81
CA LYS A 253 6.03 22.78 -12.50
C LYS A 253 6.84 23.99 -12.02
N GLU A 254 7.29 24.82 -12.94
CA GLU A 254 7.83 26.15 -12.62
C GLU A 254 6.72 26.94 -11.90
N GLU A 255 7.04 27.62 -10.83
CA GLU A 255 6.05 28.26 -9.95
C GLU A 255 4.94 27.32 -9.41
N GLY A 256 5.22 26.01 -9.37
CA GLY A 256 4.32 25.04 -8.76
C GLY A 256 4.35 25.05 -7.24
N THR A 257 3.71 24.05 -6.65
CA THR A 257 3.58 23.93 -5.18
C THR A 257 4.15 22.63 -4.63
N VAL A 258 4.32 21.61 -5.49
CA VAL A 258 4.79 20.28 -5.09
C VAL A 258 6.32 20.24 -5.05
N THR A 259 6.85 19.76 -3.94
CA THR A 259 8.29 19.63 -3.68
C THR A 259 8.66 18.22 -3.25
N ALA A 260 9.94 17.91 -3.17
CA ALA A 260 10.43 16.66 -2.59
C ALA A 260 10.10 16.51 -1.07
N GLY A 261 9.66 17.58 -0.40
CA GLY A 261 9.31 17.56 1.02
C GLY A 261 7.83 17.28 1.27
N ASN A 262 6.94 17.59 0.31
CA ASN A 262 5.49 17.43 0.43
C ASN A 262 4.89 16.40 -0.54
N ALA A 263 5.75 15.55 -1.09
CA ALA A 263 5.41 14.37 -1.89
C ALA A 263 6.04 13.13 -1.26
N SER A 264 5.45 11.96 -1.51
CA SER A 264 6.07 10.69 -1.13
C SER A 264 7.37 10.47 -1.88
N THR A 265 8.28 9.71 -1.27
CA THR A 265 9.57 9.37 -1.86
C THR A 265 9.51 8.05 -2.65
N LEU A 266 10.57 7.76 -3.42
CA LEU A 266 10.78 6.48 -4.09
C LEU A 266 11.35 5.49 -3.07
N ASN A 267 10.81 4.29 -2.99
CA ASN A 267 11.09 3.38 -1.89
C ASN A 267 11.11 1.91 -2.31
N ASP A 268 11.73 1.12 -1.45
CA ASP A 268 11.76 -0.33 -1.52
C ASP A 268 11.06 -0.89 -0.28
N GLY A 269 10.25 -1.93 -0.45
CA GLY A 269 9.57 -2.55 0.68
C GLY A 269 8.60 -3.66 0.28
N ALA A 270 8.18 -4.42 1.27
CA ALA A 270 7.17 -5.47 1.15
C ALA A 270 6.23 -5.47 2.34
N ALA A 271 4.98 -5.86 2.11
CA ALA A 271 4.02 -6.16 3.14
C ALA A 271 3.20 -7.40 2.75
N GLY A 272 2.79 -8.18 3.74
CA GLY A 272 1.99 -9.38 3.52
C GLY A 272 0.94 -9.55 4.61
N VAL A 273 -0.15 -10.20 4.24
CA VAL A 273 -1.25 -10.55 5.14
C VAL A 273 -1.68 -12.01 4.91
N LEU A 274 -1.95 -12.72 5.97
CA LEU A 274 -2.63 -14.02 5.94
C LEU A 274 -4.12 -13.82 6.15
N LEU A 275 -4.92 -14.22 5.17
CA LEU A 275 -6.37 -14.14 5.18
C LEU A 275 -6.96 -15.53 5.31
N ALA A 276 -8.04 -15.64 6.08
CA ALA A 276 -8.81 -16.88 6.15
C ALA A 276 -10.32 -16.60 6.13
N SER A 277 -11.10 -17.64 5.77
CA SER A 277 -12.52 -17.62 6.09
C SER A 277 -12.69 -17.57 7.60
N LYS A 278 -13.69 -16.83 8.08
CA LYS A 278 -13.96 -16.74 9.52
C LYS A 278 -14.38 -18.09 10.08
N SER A 279 -15.12 -18.88 9.32
CA SER A 279 -15.51 -20.25 9.67
C SER A 279 -14.29 -21.15 9.86
N PHE A 280 -13.28 -21.06 8.98
CA PHE A 280 -12.00 -21.79 9.16
C PHE A 280 -11.27 -21.32 10.41
N ALA A 281 -11.14 -20.03 10.64
CA ALA A 281 -10.46 -19.48 11.81
C ALA A 281 -11.14 -19.95 13.12
N GLU A 282 -12.47 -19.89 13.19
CA GLU A 282 -13.25 -20.34 14.34
C GLU A 282 -13.13 -21.87 14.58
N LYS A 283 -13.23 -22.67 13.52
CA LYS A 283 -13.06 -24.13 13.56
C LYS A 283 -11.69 -24.55 14.11
N HIS A 284 -10.65 -23.83 13.71
CA HIS A 284 -9.28 -24.11 14.14
C HIS A 284 -8.83 -23.28 15.35
N GLN A 285 -9.74 -22.53 15.99
CA GLN A 285 -9.48 -21.68 17.15
C GLN A 285 -8.33 -20.70 16.95
N LEU A 286 -8.20 -20.17 15.71
CA LEU A 286 -7.19 -19.19 15.37
C LEU A 286 -7.61 -17.79 15.81
N PRO A 287 -6.75 -17.06 16.52
CA PRO A 287 -6.97 -15.65 16.73
C PRO A 287 -6.88 -14.91 15.40
N TYR A 288 -7.60 -13.79 15.27
CA TYR A 288 -7.50 -12.92 14.11
C TYR A 288 -7.50 -11.44 14.52
N LEU A 289 -6.78 -10.64 13.76
CA LEU A 289 -6.59 -9.21 14.02
C LEU A 289 -7.85 -8.41 13.70
N ALA A 290 -8.47 -8.70 12.54
CA ALA A 290 -9.58 -7.92 12.03
C ALA A 290 -10.50 -8.75 11.11
N VAL A 291 -11.72 -8.22 10.87
CA VAL A 291 -12.67 -8.72 9.86
C VAL A 291 -12.73 -7.73 8.72
N ILE A 292 -12.51 -8.17 7.49
CA ILE A 292 -12.68 -7.34 6.29
C ILE A 292 -14.18 -7.26 5.98
N LYS A 293 -14.80 -6.13 6.27
CA LYS A 293 -16.24 -5.94 6.05
C LYS A 293 -16.59 -5.72 4.59
N ASP A 294 -15.89 -4.79 3.94
CA ASP A 294 -16.19 -4.43 2.56
C ASP A 294 -14.96 -3.86 1.85
N ILE A 295 -14.93 -3.97 0.54
CA ILE A 295 -13.91 -3.40 -0.35
C ILE A 295 -14.61 -2.79 -1.55
N THR A 296 -14.11 -1.65 -2.02
CA THR A 296 -14.59 -1.01 -3.25
C THR A 296 -13.42 -0.45 -4.07
N GLU A 297 -13.64 -0.40 -5.36
CA GLU A 297 -12.72 0.18 -6.33
C GLU A 297 -13.48 1.23 -7.14
N VAL A 298 -12.81 2.30 -7.51
CA VAL A 298 -13.41 3.39 -8.29
C VAL A 298 -12.42 3.93 -9.32
N GLY A 299 -12.93 4.33 -10.46
CA GLY A 299 -12.19 5.13 -11.43
C GLY A 299 -12.60 6.60 -11.35
N ILE A 300 -11.65 7.48 -11.63
CA ILE A 300 -11.87 8.92 -11.81
C ILE A 300 -11.02 9.45 -12.97
N ASP A 301 -11.12 10.75 -13.25
CA ASP A 301 -10.27 11.43 -14.22
C ASP A 301 -8.79 11.25 -13.84
N PRO A 302 -7.94 10.67 -14.72
CA PRO A 302 -6.53 10.45 -14.45
C PRO A 302 -5.76 11.74 -14.16
N SER A 303 -6.18 12.87 -14.66
CA SER A 303 -5.52 14.18 -14.44
C SER A 303 -5.55 14.65 -12.97
N ILE A 304 -6.45 14.10 -12.18
CA ILE A 304 -6.63 14.39 -10.75
C ILE A 304 -6.73 13.10 -9.91
N MET A 305 -6.06 12.03 -10.34
CA MET A 305 -6.19 10.68 -9.78
C MET A 305 -6.03 10.62 -8.25
N GLY A 306 -5.26 11.53 -7.65
CA GLY A 306 -4.94 11.54 -6.21
C GLY A 306 -6.14 11.75 -5.30
N ILE A 307 -7.28 12.23 -5.81
CA ILE A 307 -8.51 12.41 -5.03
C ILE A 307 -9.52 11.26 -5.17
N SER A 308 -9.14 10.17 -5.86
CA SER A 308 -10.00 8.97 -5.98
C SER A 308 -10.48 8.40 -4.64
N PRO A 309 -9.74 8.50 -3.51
CA PRO A 309 -10.22 8.04 -2.21
C PRO A 309 -11.56 8.66 -1.77
N ILE A 310 -11.87 9.89 -2.19
CA ILE A 310 -13.14 10.55 -1.87
C ILE A 310 -14.33 9.72 -2.36
N LYS A 311 -14.31 9.36 -3.65
CA LYS A 311 -15.37 8.56 -4.25
C LYS A 311 -15.44 7.15 -3.64
N ALA A 312 -14.30 6.52 -3.38
CA ALA A 312 -14.21 5.20 -2.78
C ALA A 312 -14.78 5.18 -1.35
N ILE A 313 -14.39 6.16 -0.50
CA ILE A 313 -14.88 6.25 0.88
C ILE A 313 -16.39 6.51 0.89
N ARG A 314 -16.87 7.48 0.11
CA ARG A 314 -18.32 7.77 0.01
C ARG A 314 -19.11 6.51 -0.38
N SER A 315 -18.63 5.76 -1.38
CA SER A 315 -19.25 4.51 -1.81
C SER A 315 -19.27 3.44 -0.71
N LEU A 316 -18.17 3.27 0.04
CA LEU A 316 -18.12 2.32 1.16
C LEU A 316 -19.07 2.70 2.29
N LEU A 317 -19.11 3.98 2.66
CA LEU A 317 -19.98 4.47 3.73
C LEU A 317 -21.44 4.29 3.36
N GLU A 318 -21.83 4.66 2.13
CA GLU A 318 -23.19 4.50 1.62
C GLU A 318 -23.62 3.02 1.62
N ARG A 319 -22.82 2.14 1.03
CA ARG A 319 -23.12 0.70 0.96
C ARG A 319 -23.27 0.03 2.33
N ASN A 320 -22.58 0.54 3.33
CA ASN A 320 -22.60 0.01 4.68
C ASN A 320 -23.48 0.81 5.65
N ALA A 321 -24.23 1.79 5.16
CA ALA A 321 -25.07 2.69 5.95
C ALA A 321 -24.31 3.32 7.15
N LEU A 322 -23.07 3.77 6.90
CA LEU A 322 -22.20 4.39 7.88
C LEU A 322 -22.02 5.88 7.59
N SER A 323 -21.87 6.69 8.65
CA SER A 323 -21.40 8.07 8.55
C SER A 323 -19.89 8.13 8.71
N ILE A 324 -19.26 9.24 8.31
CA ILE A 324 -17.83 9.50 8.49
C ILE A 324 -17.46 9.47 9.98
N ASP A 325 -18.32 10.01 10.84
CA ASP A 325 -18.09 10.08 12.30
C ASP A 325 -18.06 8.68 12.96
N ALA A 326 -18.74 7.71 12.35
CA ALA A 326 -18.77 6.33 12.83
C ALA A 326 -17.46 5.58 12.58
N ILE A 327 -16.53 6.17 11.84
CA ILE A 327 -15.21 5.61 11.56
C ILE A 327 -14.22 6.10 12.62
N ASP A 328 -13.44 5.18 13.16
CA ASP A 328 -12.46 5.50 14.20
C ASP A 328 -11.12 5.92 13.62
N LEU A 329 -10.65 5.29 12.53
CA LEU A 329 -9.37 5.56 11.90
C LEU A 329 -9.47 5.49 10.37
N PHE A 330 -8.69 6.36 9.73
CA PHE A 330 -8.49 6.40 8.29
C PHE A 330 -6.99 6.28 8.00
N GLU A 331 -6.62 5.28 7.21
CA GLU A 331 -5.26 5.14 6.69
C GLU A 331 -5.32 5.32 5.16
N ILE A 332 -4.81 6.44 4.69
CA ILE A 332 -4.88 6.85 3.29
C ILE A 332 -3.45 7.11 2.80
N ASN A 333 -3.05 6.51 1.68
CA ASN A 333 -1.71 6.72 1.17
C ASN A 333 -1.47 8.19 0.82
N GLU A 334 -0.36 8.74 1.29
CA GLU A 334 0.07 10.13 1.07
C GLU A 334 1.01 10.20 -0.14
N ALA A 335 0.50 9.96 -1.35
CA ALA A 335 1.33 10.12 -2.54
C ALA A 335 1.81 11.58 -2.70
N PHE A 336 0.91 12.53 -2.43
CA PHE A 336 1.16 13.97 -2.45
C PHE A 336 0.32 14.67 -1.39
N ALA A 337 0.88 15.64 -0.69
CA ALA A 337 0.16 16.41 0.34
C ALA A 337 -1.08 17.12 -0.24
N ALA A 338 -0.98 17.69 -1.45
CA ALA A 338 -2.11 18.35 -2.11
C ALA A 338 -3.35 17.45 -2.17
N SER A 339 -3.20 16.22 -2.67
CA SER A 339 -4.30 15.27 -2.79
C SER A 339 -4.82 14.82 -1.41
N SER A 340 -3.93 14.58 -0.46
CA SER A 340 -4.31 14.14 0.89
C SER A 340 -5.13 15.21 1.62
N ILE A 341 -4.76 16.48 1.49
CA ILE A 341 -5.50 17.62 2.05
C ILE A 341 -6.91 17.70 1.45
N VAL A 342 -7.03 17.58 0.13
CA VAL A 342 -8.36 17.62 -0.52
C VAL A 342 -9.23 16.47 -0.05
N VAL A 343 -8.68 15.24 0.04
CA VAL A 343 -9.42 14.08 0.56
C VAL A 343 -9.91 14.33 1.98
N GLN A 344 -9.05 14.85 2.84
CA GLN A 344 -9.38 15.17 4.23
C GLN A 344 -10.48 16.23 4.35
N GLN A 345 -10.36 17.32 3.60
CA GLN A 345 -11.32 18.43 3.61
C GLN A 345 -12.69 18.01 3.04
N GLU A 346 -12.71 17.35 1.89
CA GLU A 346 -13.93 16.92 1.20
C GLU A 346 -14.75 15.89 2.00
N LEU A 347 -14.08 15.12 2.86
CA LEU A 347 -14.70 14.12 3.71
C LEU A 347 -14.85 14.58 5.16
N ALA A 348 -14.36 15.77 5.50
CA ALA A 348 -14.33 16.31 6.87
C ALA A 348 -13.71 15.32 7.87
N ILE A 349 -12.60 14.67 7.48
CA ILE A 349 -11.90 13.71 8.36
C ILE A 349 -11.11 14.48 9.42
N PRO A 350 -11.34 14.22 10.73
CA PRO A 350 -10.57 14.85 11.80
C PRO A 350 -9.08 14.46 11.74
N ASP A 351 -8.18 15.40 12.05
CA ASP A 351 -6.72 15.19 12.02
C ASP A 351 -6.26 14.02 12.90
N GLU A 352 -6.90 13.83 14.03
CA GLU A 352 -6.61 12.77 14.99
C GLU A 352 -7.06 11.36 14.53
N LYS A 353 -7.85 11.29 13.45
CA LYS A 353 -8.29 10.02 12.86
C LYS A 353 -7.54 9.66 11.57
N LEU A 354 -6.80 10.60 10.97
CA LEU A 354 -6.12 10.41 9.69
C LEU A 354 -4.65 10.09 9.89
N ASN A 355 -4.20 8.95 9.34
CA ASN A 355 -2.78 8.58 9.29
C ASN A 355 -2.06 8.84 10.62
N ILE A 356 -2.56 8.23 11.69
CA ILE A 356 -2.12 8.54 13.06
C ILE A 356 -0.64 8.19 13.33
N CYS A 357 -0.06 7.34 12.48
CA CYS A 357 1.34 6.94 12.53
C CYS A 357 2.18 7.55 11.38
N GLY A 358 1.71 8.64 10.75
CA GLY A 358 2.30 9.15 9.51
C GLY A 358 1.87 8.36 8.29
N GLY A 359 2.39 8.68 7.11
CA GLY A 359 1.99 8.04 5.86
C GLY A 359 3.09 8.05 4.79
N GLY A 360 2.71 8.00 3.51
CA GLY A 360 3.66 7.87 2.40
C GLY A 360 4.71 8.97 2.31
N ILE A 361 4.42 10.18 2.79
CA ILE A 361 5.38 11.30 2.81
C ILE A 361 6.50 11.05 3.81
N SER A 362 6.18 10.51 4.98
CA SER A 362 7.15 10.25 6.05
C SER A 362 7.73 8.85 6.01
N LEU A 363 6.90 7.82 5.85
CA LEU A 363 7.32 6.42 5.85
C LEU A 363 7.92 6.02 4.50
N GLY A 364 7.39 6.55 3.40
CA GLY A 364 7.75 6.17 2.04
C GLY A 364 6.63 5.45 1.28
N HIS A 365 6.82 5.32 -0.06
CA HIS A 365 5.78 4.78 -0.94
C HIS A 365 6.34 3.76 -1.95
N PRO A 366 6.69 2.54 -1.49
CA PRO A 366 6.98 1.42 -2.41
C PRO A 366 5.67 1.03 -3.11
N ILE A 367 5.50 1.46 -4.38
CA ILE A 367 4.17 1.57 -5.04
C ILE A 367 3.36 0.28 -4.97
N GLY A 368 3.91 -0.88 -5.33
CA GLY A 368 3.20 -2.16 -5.29
C GLY A 368 2.90 -2.68 -3.88
N ALA A 369 3.68 -2.25 -2.87
CA ALA A 369 3.54 -2.69 -1.48
C ALA A 369 2.61 -1.82 -0.65
N SER A 370 2.46 -0.53 -1.00
CA SER A 370 1.79 0.47 -0.15
C SER A 370 0.36 0.11 0.22
N GLY A 371 -0.40 -0.50 -0.69
CA GLY A 371 -1.75 -0.94 -0.42
C GLY A 371 -1.84 -1.97 0.72
N THR A 372 -0.92 -2.93 0.75
CA THR A 372 -0.83 -3.91 1.85
C THR A 372 -0.23 -3.28 3.11
N ARG A 373 0.77 -2.40 2.96
CA ARG A 373 1.38 -1.67 4.09
C ARG A 373 0.32 -0.95 4.91
N ILE A 374 -0.57 -0.19 4.29
CA ILE A 374 -1.61 0.57 5.02
C ILE A 374 -2.62 -0.35 5.75
N VAL A 375 -2.84 -1.59 5.27
CA VAL A 375 -3.63 -2.59 5.98
C VAL A 375 -2.88 -3.14 7.19
N THR A 376 -1.56 -3.27 7.08
CA THR A 376 -0.71 -3.80 8.17
C THR A 376 -0.60 -2.82 9.34
N THR A 377 -0.57 -1.50 9.06
CA THR A 377 -0.39 -0.45 10.08
C THR A 377 -1.66 -0.16 10.90
N VAL A 378 -2.84 -0.47 10.39
CA VAL A 378 -4.13 -0.21 11.07
C VAL A 378 -4.50 -1.42 11.92
#